data_f0b2cfb90d453c29df2fdc87ac835a40
#
_entry.id   f0b2cfb90d453c29df2fdc87ac835a40
#
_cell.length_a   1.000
_cell.length_b   1.000
_cell.length_c   1.000
_cell.angle_alpha   90.00
_cell.angle_beta   90.00
_cell.angle_gamma   90.00
#
_symmetry.space_group_name_H-M   'P 1'
#
loop_
_entity.id
_entity.type
_entity.pdbx_description
1 polymer ?
#
loop_
_entity_poly.entity_id
_entity_poly.type
_entity_poly.pdbx_seq_one_letter_code
_entity_poly.pdbx_strand_id
1 'polypeptide(L)'
;MIRRPPRSTPKPSSAASDVYKRQTPYDQRGSSFSDASLRPLSPILSELRLIKNEDEINYLKKACEITVEGHKVAMQYAQKNMFEYQIEAEMEKTFYDLGAERLGYPSIVASGDNACILHYSTNREKVDNSGLVLIDAGAEYNMYSSDVTRTFPINGKFSAPQKDVYQEVLKAQTLGINSVNTKNTMSDIHKLAVSSISQSLVDLGLVPMGVDETISMMHYFEFFMHGTGHWLGLDVHDAGSVEENNKPRKLMPGMVTTVEPGIYILSLIHI
;
A
#
# COMPACT_ATOMS: atom_id res chain seq x y z
N MET A 1 35.76 -24.88 -22.59
CA MET A 1 34.92 -23.84 -21.93
C MET A 1 33.62 -23.70 -22.71
N ILE A 2 32.53 -24.23 -22.19
CA ILE A 2 31.20 -24.11 -22.82
C ILE A 2 30.59 -22.84 -22.27
N ARG A 3 30.42 -21.85 -23.14
CA ARG A 3 29.70 -20.59 -22.77
C ARG A 3 28.21 -20.92 -22.53
N ARG A 4 27.70 -20.63 -21.32
CA ARG A 4 26.28 -20.68 -21.04
C ARG A 4 25.55 -19.64 -21.92
N PRO A 5 24.40 -19.96 -22.52
CA PRO A 5 23.62 -18.97 -23.24
C PRO A 5 23.14 -17.91 -22.26
N PRO A 6 22.96 -16.65 -22.72
CA PRO A 6 22.45 -15.58 -21.88
C PRO A 6 21.06 -15.94 -21.38
N ARG A 7 20.81 -15.77 -20.07
CA ARG A 7 19.47 -15.89 -19.49
C ARG A 7 18.56 -14.87 -20.16
N SER A 8 17.52 -15.36 -20.82
CA SER A 8 16.44 -14.49 -21.28
C SER A 8 15.78 -13.86 -20.05
N THR A 9 15.83 -12.54 -19.93
CA THR A 9 15.02 -11.80 -18.97
C THR A 9 13.54 -12.07 -19.27
N PRO A 10 12.70 -12.43 -18.29
CA PRO A 10 11.27 -12.52 -18.50
C PRO A 10 10.77 -11.16 -18.99
N LYS A 11 10.10 -11.12 -20.12
CA LYS A 11 9.42 -9.91 -20.56
C LYS A 11 8.27 -9.61 -19.56
N PRO A 12 8.07 -8.35 -19.15
CA PRO A 12 6.93 -7.99 -18.31
C PRO A 12 5.61 -8.48 -18.92
N SER A 13 4.67 -8.90 -18.10
CA SER A 13 3.36 -9.41 -18.52
C SER A 13 2.58 -8.42 -19.41
N SER A 14 2.82 -7.11 -19.27
CA SER A 14 2.31 -6.07 -20.15
C SER A 14 2.76 -6.23 -21.61
N ALA A 15 3.99 -6.66 -21.85
CA ALA A 15 4.49 -6.92 -23.21
C ALA A 15 3.85 -8.17 -23.83
N ALA A 16 3.54 -9.19 -23.02
CA ALA A 16 2.79 -10.37 -23.49
C ALA A 16 1.35 -10.00 -23.86
N SER A 17 0.70 -9.15 -23.07
CA SER A 17 -0.64 -8.61 -23.36
C SER A 17 -0.68 -7.79 -24.65
N ASP A 18 0.34 -6.98 -24.93
CA ASP A 18 0.43 -6.20 -26.16
C ASP A 18 0.71 -7.07 -27.40
N VAL A 19 1.50 -8.12 -27.27
CA VAL A 19 1.72 -9.09 -28.35
C VAL A 19 0.44 -9.86 -28.65
N TYR A 20 -0.34 -10.25 -27.62
CA TYR A 20 -1.65 -10.90 -27.82
C TYR A 20 -2.68 -9.95 -28.45
N LYS A 21 -2.66 -8.66 -28.12
CA LYS A 21 -3.54 -7.64 -28.73
C LYS A 21 -3.24 -7.36 -30.19
N ARG A 22 -2.00 -7.62 -30.65
CA ARG A 22 -1.58 -7.42 -32.05
C ARG A 22 -1.71 -8.66 -32.94
N GLN A 23 -1.92 -9.83 -32.33
CA GLN A 23 -2.25 -11.03 -33.08
C GLN A 23 -3.76 -11.03 -33.32
N THR A 24 -4.21 -10.48 -34.42
CA THR A 24 -5.51 -10.78 -34.99
C THR A 24 -5.34 -12.01 -35.90
N PRO A 25 -5.49 -13.23 -35.39
CA PRO A 25 -5.20 -14.43 -36.17
C PRO A 25 -6.40 -14.87 -37.04
N TYR A 26 -7.48 -14.12 -37.04
CA TYR A 26 -8.75 -14.63 -37.55
C TYR A 26 -9.20 -14.07 -38.89
N ASP A 27 -8.46 -13.12 -39.44
CA ASP A 27 -8.83 -12.52 -40.71
C ASP A 27 -8.49 -13.42 -41.91
N GLN A 28 -7.76 -14.50 -41.72
CA GLN A 28 -7.35 -15.39 -42.84
C GLN A 28 -8.33 -16.54 -43.16
N ARG A 29 -9.43 -16.67 -42.42
CA ARG A 29 -10.39 -17.76 -42.62
C ARG A 29 -11.78 -17.29 -43.07
N GLY A 30 -11.92 -16.11 -43.63
CA GLY A 30 -13.17 -15.71 -44.27
C GLY A 30 -14.41 -15.64 -43.36
N SER A 31 -14.19 -15.39 -42.05
CA SER A 31 -15.31 -15.14 -41.16
C SER A 31 -15.68 -13.66 -41.19
N SER A 32 -16.93 -13.38 -41.36
CA SER A 32 -17.57 -12.07 -41.51
C SER A 32 -17.53 -11.19 -40.24
N PHE A 33 -16.38 -11.13 -39.56
CA PHE A 33 -16.15 -10.24 -38.39
C PHE A 33 -15.45 -8.91 -38.77
N SER A 34 -15.61 -8.48 -40.01
CA SER A 34 -15.02 -7.22 -40.51
C SER A 34 -15.48 -5.96 -39.74
N ASP A 35 -16.60 -6.04 -38.99
CA ASP A 35 -17.14 -4.93 -38.21
C ASP A 35 -16.99 -5.11 -36.68
N ALA A 36 -16.27 -6.13 -36.23
CA ALA A 36 -16.04 -6.31 -34.79
C ALA A 36 -15.05 -5.27 -34.26
N SER A 37 -15.53 -4.31 -33.49
CA SER A 37 -14.68 -3.39 -32.75
C SER A 37 -14.09 -4.10 -31.53
N LEU A 38 -12.77 -4.24 -31.47
CA LEU A 38 -12.08 -4.73 -30.28
C LEU A 38 -12.21 -3.68 -29.16
N ARG A 39 -12.85 -4.05 -28.07
CA ARG A 39 -12.93 -3.20 -26.87
C ARG A 39 -12.09 -3.81 -25.75
N PRO A 40 -11.37 -2.99 -24.96
CA PRO A 40 -10.67 -3.50 -23.78
C PRO A 40 -11.67 -4.08 -22.79
N LEU A 41 -11.38 -5.27 -22.29
CA LEU A 41 -12.19 -5.93 -21.26
C LEU A 41 -11.97 -5.33 -19.86
N SER A 42 -10.82 -4.69 -19.65
CA SER A 42 -10.41 -4.15 -18.34
C SER A 42 -11.46 -3.25 -17.67
N PRO A 43 -12.18 -2.33 -18.34
CA PRO A 43 -13.18 -1.53 -17.64
C PRO A 43 -14.34 -2.37 -17.06
N ILE A 44 -14.74 -3.43 -17.77
CA ILE A 44 -15.81 -4.32 -17.30
C ILE A 44 -15.34 -5.13 -16.09
N LEU A 45 -14.15 -5.72 -16.17
CA LEU A 45 -13.57 -6.48 -15.06
C LEU A 45 -13.31 -5.60 -13.84
N SER A 46 -12.85 -4.37 -14.04
CA SER A 46 -12.62 -3.41 -12.95
C SER A 46 -13.91 -3.10 -12.19
N GLU A 47 -15.01 -2.87 -12.87
CA GLU A 47 -16.31 -2.64 -12.24
C GLU A 47 -16.84 -3.89 -11.51
N LEU A 48 -16.64 -5.07 -12.07
CA LEU A 48 -17.04 -6.33 -11.41
C LEU A 48 -16.23 -6.59 -10.14
N ARG A 49 -14.95 -6.25 -10.13
CA ARG A 49 -14.03 -6.44 -8.98
C ARG A 49 -14.25 -5.40 -7.88
N LEU A 50 -14.80 -4.24 -8.20
CA LEU A 50 -14.91 -3.12 -7.28
C LEU A 50 -15.82 -3.42 -6.07
N ILE A 51 -16.95 -4.10 -6.31
CA ILE A 51 -17.94 -4.48 -5.29
C ILE A 51 -17.73 -5.93 -4.92
N LYS A 52 -17.24 -6.18 -3.71
CA LYS A 52 -17.00 -7.52 -3.17
C LYS A 52 -18.29 -8.09 -2.59
N ASN A 53 -18.54 -9.36 -2.85
CA ASN A 53 -19.59 -10.13 -2.21
C ASN A 53 -19.16 -10.58 -0.79
N GLU A 54 -20.04 -11.31 -0.09
CA GLU A 54 -19.76 -11.74 1.30
C GLU A 54 -18.59 -12.72 1.41
N ASP A 55 -18.43 -13.63 0.46
CA ASP A 55 -17.32 -14.60 0.47
C ASP A 55 -15.97 -13.87 0.24
N GLU A 56 -15.92 -12.96 -0.72
CA GLU A 56 -14.74 -12.13 -1.00
C GLU A 56 -14.35 -11.29 0.23
N ILE A 57 -15.34 -10.70 0.91
CA ILE A 57 -15.12 -9.95 2.15
C ILE A 57 -14.57 -10.87 3.26
N ASN A 58 -15.05 -12.11 3.36
CA ASN A 58 -14.55 -13.07 4.34
C ASN A 58 -13.10 -13.49 4.05
N TYR A 59 -12.73 -13.66 2.78
CA TYR A 59 -11.34 -13.94 2.40
C TYR A 59 -10.41 -12.75 2.74
N LEU A 60 -10.84 -11.52 2.43
CA LEU A 60 -10.09 -10.31 2.82
C LEU A 60 -9.93 -10.20 4.35
N LYS A 61 -10.99 -10.46 5.12
CA LYS A 61 -10.89 -10.47 6.58
C LYS A 61 -9.88 -11.51 7.07
N LYS A 62 -9.91 -12.73 6.49
CA LYS A 62 -8.97 -13.78 6.87
C LYS A 62 -7.54 -13.41 6.52
N ALA A 63 -7.31 -12.83 5.33
CA ALA A 63 -5.99 -12.32 4.96
C ALA A 63 -5.50 -11.25 5.96
N CYS A 64 -6.36 -10.30 6.35
CA CYS A 64 -6.04 -9.30 7.35
C CYS A 64 -5.74 -9.90 8.74
N GLU A 65 -6.49 -10.91 9.19
CA GLU A 65 -6.25 -11.61 10.45
C GLU A 65 -4.86 -12.25 10.47
N ILE A 66 -4.50 -12.96 9.40
CA ILE A 66 -3.18 -13.58 9.24
C ILE A 66 -2.09 -12.51 9.30
N THR A 67 -2.27 -11.42 8.58
CA THR A 67 -1.33 -10.31 8.54
C THR A 67 -1.13 -9.66 9.89
N VAL A 68 -2.20 -9.41 10.63
CA VAL A 68 -2.14 -8.85 11.99
C VAL A 68 -1.32 -9.75 12.93
N GLU A 69 -1.50 -11.07 12.87
CA GLU A 69 -0.71 -12.00 13.71
C GLU A 69 0.78 -11.97 13.32
N GLY A 70 1.12 -11.95 12.03
CA GLY A 70 2.51 -11.80 11.60
C GLY A 70 3.14 -10.49 12.07
N HIS A 71 2.43 -9.37 11.96
CA HIS A 71 2.91 -8.08 12.50
C HIS A 71 3.15 -8.14 14.02
N LYS A 72 2.27 -8.78 14.78
CA LYS A 72 2.47 -8.98 16.25
C LYS A 72 3.72 -9.80 16.53
N VAL A 73 3.92 -10.89 15.80
CA VAL A 73 5.12 -11.72 15.92
C VAL A 73 6.37 -10.91 15.57
N ALA A 74 6.35 -10.17 14.45
CA ALA A 74 7.45 -9.30 14.05
C ALA A 74 7.81 -8.28 15.14
N MET A 75 6.82 -7.61 15.73
CA MET A 75 7.03 -6.66 16.83
C MET A 75 7.63 -7.30 18.10
N GLN A 76 7.26 -8.56 18.41
CA GLN A 76 7.76 -9.29 19.56
C GLN A 76 9.17 -9.86 19.30
N TYR A 77 9.44 -10.27 18.06
CA TYR A 77 10.70 -10.90 17.67
C TYR A 77 11.81 -9.87 17.40
N ALA A 78 11.45 -8.68 16.90
CA ALA A 78 12.40 -7.65 16.49
C ALA A 78 13.29 -7.20 17.66
N GLN A 79 14.59 -7.23 17.43
CA GLN A 79 15.60 -6.84 18.41
C GLN A 79 16.71 -6.02 17.73
N LYS A 80 17.40 -5.22 18.54
CA LYS A 80 18.59 -4.48 18.09
C LYS A 80 19.64 -5.40 17.46
N ASN A 81 20.35 -4.89 16.52
CA ASN A 81 21.40 -5.58 15.78
C ASN A 81 20.95 -6.73 14.88
N MET A 82 19.66 -7.03 14.80
CA MET A 82 19.13 -7.89 13.75
C MET A 82 19.20 -7.17 12.39
N PHE A 83 19.12 -7.95 11.33
CA PHE A 83 18.90 -7.40 9.99
C PHE A 83 17.40 -7.37 9.68
N GLU A 84 16.97 -6.44 8.85
CA GLU A 84 15.58 -6.28 8.43
C GLU A 84 15.00 -7.59 7.88
N TYR A 85 15.76 -8.33 7.04
CA TYR A 85 15.32 -9.64 6.49
C TYR A 85 15.08 -10.73 7.55
N GLN A 86 15.65 -10.61 8.75
CA GLN A 86 15.40 -11.58 9.82
C GLN A 86 14.02 -11.37 10.44
N ILE A 87 13.60 -10.11 10.55
CA ILE A 87 12.25 -9.74 11.00
C ILE A 87 11.23 -10.14 9.92
N GLU A 88 11.54 -9.84 8.65
CA GLU A 88 10.76 -10.25 7.47
C GLU A 88 10.51 -11.77 7.49
N ALA A 89 11.55 -12.55 7.62
CA ALA A 89 11.45 -14.03 7.58
C ALA A 89 10.54 -14.60 8.67
N GLU A 90 10.60 -14.07 9.90
CA GLU A 90 9.75 -14.54 11.00
C GLU A 90 8.29 -14.14 10.82
N MET A 91 8.06 -12.94 10.31
CA MET A 91 6.73 -12.47 9.96
C MET A 91 6.10 -13.32 8.85
N GLU A 92 6.82 -13.51 7.75
CA GLU A 92 6.34 -14.27 6.59
C GLU A 92 6.13 -15.74 6.92
N LYS A 93 7.02 -16.33 7.73
CA LYS A 93 6.80 -17.67 8.27
C LYS A 93 5.46 -17.76 8.99
N THR A 94 5.12 -16.76 9.80
CA THR A 94 3.84 -16.72 10.51
C THR A 94 2.67 -16.64 9.54
N PHE A 95 2.77 -15.89 8.44
CA PHE A 95 1.73 -15.87 7.42
C PHE A 95 1.46 -17.27 6.85
N TYR A 96 2.51 -17.99 6.47
CA TYR A 96 2.39 -19.36 5.94
C TYR A 96 1.89 -20.36 6.99
N ASP A 97 2.37 -20.27 8.23
CA ASP A 97 1.91 -21.13 9.33
C ASP A 97 0.40 -20.97 9.60
N LEU A 98 -0.15 -19.80 9.33
CA LEU A 98 -1.58 -19.49 9.50
C LEU A 98 -2.43 -19.72 8.24
N GLY A 99 -1.81 -20.22 7.17
CA GLY A 99 -2.49 -20.67 5.96
C GLY A 99 -2.55 -19.66 4.83
N ALA A 100 -1.70 -18.63 4.83
CA ALA A 100 -1.50 -17.80 3.65
C ALA A 100 -0.90 -18.65 2.51
N GLU A 101 -1.37 -18.44 1.29
CA GLU A 101 -0.87 -19.16 0.11
C GLU A 101 0.40 -18.49 -0.44
N ARG A 102 0.48 -17.17 -0.28
CA ARG A 102 1.62 -16.34 -0.69
C ARG A 102 1.53 -14.97 0.00
N LEU A 103 2.46 -14.09 -0.34
CA LEU A 103 2.43 -12.69 0.02
C LEU A 103 1.54 -11.93 -0.98
N GLY A 104 0.80 -10.94 -0.51
CA GLY A 104 0.04 -10.03 -1.37
C GLY A 104 0.96 -9.14 -2.21
N TYR A 105 2.12 -8.80 -1.67
CA TYR A 105 3.18 -8.01 -2.30
C TYR A 105 4.52 -8.27 -1.58
N PRO A 106 5.67 -7.90 -2.16
CA PRO A 106 6.96 -8.00 -1.47
C PRO A 106 6.96 -7.20 -0.17
N SER A 107 7.25 -7.86 0.94
CA SER A 107 7.26 -7.23 2.27
C SER A 107 8.28 -6.10 2.34
N ILE A 108 7.91 -5.01 2.98
CA ILE A 108 8.78 -3.88 3.32
C ILE A 108 9.07 -3.98 4.82
N VAL A 109 10.35 -4.11 5.16
CA VAL A 109 10.84 -4.04 6.55
C VAL A 109 11.96 -3.02 6.59
N ALA A 110 11.64 -1.82 7.00
CA ALA A 110 12.51 -0.66 6.88
C ALA A 110 12.85 -0.09 8.27
N SER A 111 14.12 0.03 8.58
CA SER A 111 14.61 0.56 9.84
C SER A 111 15.26 1.94 9.67
N GLY A 112 15.07 2.83 10.65
CA GLY A 112 15.66 4.16 10.64
C GLY A 112 15.27 4.97 9.40
N ASP A 113 16.26 5.53 8.68
CA ASP A 113 16.03 6.35 7.49
C ASP A 113 15.40 5.58 6.32
N ASN A 114 15.57 4.26 6.26
CA ASN A 114 14.94 3.43 5.25
C ASN A 114 13.41 3.49 5.32
N ALA A 115 12.84 3.75 6.51
CA ALA A 115 11.40 3.91 6.71
C ALA A 115 10.82 5.14 6.01
N CYS A 116 11.65 6.06 5.53
CA CYS A 116 11.25 7.21 4.71
C CYS A 116 11.36 6.94 3.21
N ILE A 117 11.81 5.76 2.79
CA ILE A 117 11.93 5.37 1.38
C ILE A 117 10.67 4.61 1.00
N LEU A 118 9.82 5.21 0.14
CA LEU A 118 8.62 4.55 -0.35
C LEU A 118 8.97 3.26 -1.11
N HIS A 119 8.23 2.18 -0.84
CA HIS A 119 8.43 0.85 -1.44
C HIS A 119 9.84 0.29 -1.22
N TYR A 120 10.46 0.56 -0.06
CA TYR A 120 11.74 0.00 0.31
C TYR A 120 11.63 -1.53 0.42
N SER A 121 12.24 -2.25 -0.50
CA SER A 121 12.14 -3.71 -0.60
C SER A 121 13.48 -4.43 -0.47
N THR A 122 14.56 -3.71 -0.15
CA THR A 122 15.89 -4.31 -0.01
C THR A 122 16.00 -5.15 1.24
N ASN A 123 15.45 -4.70 2.37
CA ASN A 123 15.35 -5.38 3.67
C ASN A 123 16.71 -5.96 4.13
N ARG A 124 17.83 -5.24 3.95
CA ARG A 124 19.18 -5.77 4.19
C ARG A 124 19.96 -5.02 5.25
N GLU A 125 19.46 -3.89 5.69
CA GLU A 125 20.18 -3.09 6.66
C GLU A 125 20.02 -3.63 8.08
N LYS A 126 20.97 -3.22 8.92
CA LYS A 126 20.97 -3.61 10.33
C LYS A 126 20.13 -2.64 11.15
N VAL A 127 19.22 -3.18 11.93
CA VAL A 127 18.32 -2.38 12.77
C VAL A 127 19.10 -1.70 13.90
N ASP A 128 19.03 -0.38 13.95
CA ASP A 128 19.65 0.43 14.99
C ASP A 128 18.87 0.37 16.31
N ASN A 129 19.58 0.62 17.42
CA ASN A 129 19.07 0.48 18.78
C ASN A 129 18.06 1.57 19.20
N SER A 130 18.07 2.70 18.53
CA SER A 130 17.21 3.87 18.83
C SER A 130 16.17 4.14 17.75
N GLY A 131 16.21 3.34 16.67
CA GLY A 131 15.40 3.57 15.49
C GLY A 131 13.95 3.08 15.63
N LEU A 132 13.13 3.57 14.72
CA LEU A 132 11.84 3.01 14.39
C LEU A 132 12.03 1.92 13.35
N VAL A 133 11.15 0.94 13.38
CA VAL A 133 10.98 -0.05 12.31
C VAL A 133 9.58 0.14 11.74
N LEU A 134 9.52 0.36 10.44
CA LEU A 134 8.29 0.34 9.66
C LEU A 134 8.21 -1.03 8.98
N ILE A 135 7.08 -1.68 9.13
CA ILE A 135 6.73 -2.88 8.37
C ILE A 135 5.48 -2.59 7.57
N ASP A 136 5.56 -2.84 6.28
CA ASP A 136 4.44 -2.79 5.35
C ASP A 136 4.39 -4.14 4.62
N ALA A 137 3.42 -4.95 5.00
CA ALA A 137 3.30 -6.32 4.53
C ALA A 137 1.86 -6.81 4.59
N GLY A 138 1.53 -7.70 3.68
CA GLY A 138 0.23 -8.33 3.60
C GLY A 138 0.29 -9.79 3.16
N ALA A 139 -0.46 -10.64 3.85
CA ALA A 139 -0.70 -12.01 3.44
C ALA A 139 -1.76 -12.07 2.32
N GLU A 140 -1.67 -13.07 1.46
CA GLU A 140 -2.73 -13.42 0.52
C GLU A 140 -3.43 -14.70 0.98
N TYR A 141 -4.75 -14.68 1.01
CA TYR A 141 -5.58 -15.83 1.36
C TYR A 141 -6.71 -16.00 0.33
N ASN A 142 -6.80 -17.18 -0.29
CA ASN A 142 -7.76 -17.46 -1.38
C ASN A 142 -7.70 -16.38 -2.48
N MET A 143 -6.49 -15.97 -2.88
CA MET A 143 -6.20 -14.94 -3.89
C MET A 143 -6.56 -13.51 -3.48
N TYR A 144 -7.02 -13.25 -2.26
CA TYR A 144 -7.31 -11.91 -1.75
C TYR A 144 -6.17 -11.40 -0.90
N SER A 145 -5.66 -10.23 -1.25
CA SER A 145 -4.56 -9.57 -0.57
C SER A 145 -5.04 -8.77 0.64
N SER A 146 -4.25 -8.76 1.69
CA SER A 146 -4.31 -7.76 2.76
C SER A 146 -3.18 -6.76 2.63
N ASP A 147 -3.30 -5.64 3.34
CA ASP A 147 -2.34 -4.55 3.32
C ASP A 147 -2.32 -3.85 4.67
N VAL A 148 -1.20 -3.96 5.38
CA VAL A 148 -1.05 -3.42 6.73
C VAL A 148 0.33 -2.81 6.91
N THR A 149 0.37 -1.50 7.17
CA THR A 149 1.60 -0.80 7.58
C THR A 149 1.58 -0.49 9.07
N ARG A 150 2.67 -0.81 9.78
CA ARG A 150 2.87 -0.45 11.19
C ARG A 150 4.30 -0.01 11.45
N THR A 151 4.42 1.05 12.26
CA THR A 151 5.70 1.59 12.71
C THR A 151 5.81 1.44 14.23
N PHE A 152 6.94 0.93 14.71
CA PHE A 152 7.17 0.70 16.12
C PHE A 152 8.64 0.91 16.51
N PRO A 153 8.93 1.28 17.77
CA PRO A 153 10.30 1.44 18.26
C PRO A 153 10.92 0.09 18.58
N ILE A 154 12.14 -0.15 18.09
CA ILE A 154 12.86 -1.43 18.29
C ILE A 154 13.13 -1.75 19.77
N ASN A 155 13.24 -0.73 20.60
CA ASN A 155 13.46 -0.89 22.05
C ASN A 155 12.16 -0.98 22.86
N GLY A 156 11.01 -1.06 22.19
CA GLY A 156 9.68 -1.16 22.81
C GLY A 156 9.14 0.15 23.40
N LYS A 157 9.86 1.28 23.24
CA LYS A 157 9.44 2.57 23.80
C LYS A 157 9.73 3.72 22.84
N PHE A 158 8.70 4.46 22.46
CA PHE A 158 8.85 5.69 21.70
C PHE A 158 9.60 6.76 22.52
N SER A 159 10.52 7.48 21.90
CA SER A 159 10.98 8.78 22.42
C SER A 159 9.82 9.80 22.37
N ALA A 160 9.96 10.93 23.07
CA ALA A 160 8.90 11.94 23.05
C ALA A 160 8.61 12.46 21.63
N PRO A 161 9.58 12.88 20.81
CA PRO A 161 9.29 13.31 19.44
C PRO A 161 8.67 12.19 18.55
N GLN A 162 9.15 10.95 18.69
CA GLN A 162 8.59 9.82 17.94
C GLN A 162 7.12 9.59 18.31
N LYS A 163 6.79 9.68 19.60
CA LYS A 163 5.43 9.52 20.09
C LYS A 163 4.52 10.63 19.59
N ASP A 164 4.98 11.86 19.60
CA ASP A 164 4.20 13.01 19.15
C ASP A 164 3.82 12.86 17.67
N VAL A 165 4.78 12.57 16.80
CA VAL A 165 4.52 12.31 15.37
C VAL A 165 3.61 11.09 15.18
N TYR A 166 3.85 9.99 15.90
CA TYR A 166 3.04 8.77 15.81
C TYR A 166 1.56 9.03 16.16
N GLN A 167 1.31 9.82 17.21
CA GLN A 167 -0.05 10.15 17.62
C GLN A 167 -0.79 11.01 16.58
N GLU A 168 -0.11 11.91 15.90
CA GLU A 168 -0.72 12.72 14.86
C GLU A 168 -1.05 11.89 13.60
N VAL A 169 -0.19 10.94 13.22
CA VAL A 169 -0.51 9.99 12.14
C VAL A 169 -1.70 9.11 12.52
N LEU A 170 -1.73 8.59 13.75
CA LEU A 170 -2.86 7.77 14.25
C LEU A 170 -4.18 8.57 14.26
N LYS A 171 -4.12 9.84 14.62
CA LYS A 171 -5.27 10.76 14.56
C LYS A 171 -5.77 10.93 13.12
N ALA A 172 -4.88 11.21 12.18
CA ALA A 172 -5.23 11.33 10.77
C ALA A 172 -5.84 10.03 10.21
N GLN A 173 -5.25 8.86 10.55
CA GLN A 173 -5.77 7.55 10.17
C GLN A 173 -7.18 7.31 10.74
N THR A 174 -7.37 7.58 12.02
CA THR A 174 -8.67 7.41 12.69
C THR A 174 -9.74 8.29 12.06
N LEU A 175 -9.43 9.55 11.74
CA LEU A 175 -10.33 10.44 11.03
C LEU A 175 -10.66 9.91 9.63
N GLY A 176 -9.66 9.42 8.90
CA GLY A 176 -9.82 8.80 7.59
C GLY A 176 -10.75 7.58 7.66
N ILE A 177 -10.50 6.63 8.57
CA ILE A 177 -11.34 5.43 8.76
C ILE A 177 -12.79 5.81 9.08
N ASN A 178 -13.00 6.73 10.00
CA ASN A 178 -14.35 7.19 10.39
C ASN A 178 -15.08 7.92 9.25
N SER A 179 -14.35 8.41 8.26
CA SER A 179 -14.93 9.07 7.08
C SER A 179 -15.28 8.09 5.94
N VAL A 180 -14.93 6.80 6.07
CA VAL A 180 -15.30 5.77 5.08
C VAL A 180 -16.78 5.44 5.23
N ASN A 181 -17.61 6.06 4.39
CA ASN A 181 -19.04 5.85 4.33
C ASN A 181 -19.62 6.26 2.96
N THR A 182 -20.86 5.91 2.68
CA THR A 182 -21.51 6.13 1.37
C THR A 182 -21.76 7.59 0.99
N LYS A 183 -21.51 8.55 1.89
CA LYS A 183 -21.64 9.99 1.60
C LYS A 183 -20.35 10.58 1.04
N ASN A 184 -19.22 9.88 1.24
CA ASN A 184 -17.88 10.33 0.90
C ASN A 184 -17.32 9.64 -0.34
N THR A 185 -16.28 10.22 -0.89
CA THR A 185 -15.45 9.70 -1.97
C THR A 185 -14.02 9.47 -1.44
N MET A 186 -13.17 8.75 -2.18
CA MET A 186 -11.75 8.64 -1.87
C MET A 186 -11.07 10.03 -1.79
N SER A 187 -11.48 10.95 -2.67
CA SER A 187 -10.99 12.34 -2.64
C SER A 187 -11.38 13.09 -1.36
N ASP A 188 -12.56 12.85 -0.80
CA ASP A 188 -12.98 13.47 0.46
C ASP A 188 -12.14 12.94 1.63
N ILE A 189 -11.87 11.64 1.66
CA ILE A 189 -11.00 11.01 2.66
C ILE A 189 -9.57 11.57 2.58
N HIS A 190 -9.04 11.69 1.36
CA HIS A 190 -7.71 12.24 1.15
C HIS A 190 -7.61 13.71 1.61
N LYS A 191 -8.57 14.55 1.26
CA LYS A 191 -8.60 15.94 1.73
C LYS A 191 -8.64 16.06 3.24
N LEU A 192 -9.38 15.17 3.91
CA LEU A 192 -9.45 15.13 5.37
C LEU A 192 -8.10 14.73 5.98
N ALA A 193 -7.43 13.73 5.41
CA ALA A 193 -6.10 13.32 5.83
C ALA A 193 -5.07 14.44 5.62
N VAL A 194 -5.06 15.07 4.45
CA VAL A 194 -4.19 16.23 4.15
C VAL A 194 -4.42 17.37 5.14
N SER A 195 -5.66 17.71 5.43
CA SER A 195 -5.98 18.77 6.41
C SER A 195 -5.49 18.40 7.81
N SER A 196 -5.69 17.15 8.26
CA SER A 196 -5.22 16.68 9.57
C SER A 196 -3.70 16.67 9.65
N ILE A 197 -3.01 16.14 8.64
CA ILE A 197 -1.54 16.13 8.58
C ILE A 197 -0.98 17.54 8.52
N SER A 198 -1.54 18.45 7.71
CA SER A 198 -1.08 19.85 7.63
C SER A 198 -1.20 20.55 8.97
N GLN A 199 -2.31 20.35 9.69
CA GLN A 199 -2.45 20.88 11.06
C GLN A 199 -1.37 20.32 11.98
N SER A 200 -1.13 19.01 11.91
CA SER A 200 -0.09 18.34 12.72
C SER A 200 1.31 18.87 12.43
N LEU A 201 1.64 19.12 11.15
CA LEU A 201 2.94 19.68 10.77
C LEU A 201 3.15 21.10 11.36
N VAL A 202 2.10 21.90 11.38
CA VAL A 202 2.13 23.24 12.01
C VAL A 202 2.29 23.13 13.53
N ASP A 203 1.48 22.28 14.17
CA ASP A 203 1.49 22.10 15.64
C ASP A 203 2.82 21.53 16.14
N LEU A 204 3.48 20.67 15.36
CA LEU A 204 4.80 20.12 15.64
C LEU A 204 5.95 21.06 15.26
N GLY A 205 5.66 22.22 14.65
CA GLY A 205 6.67 23.18 14.22
C GLY A 205 7.57 22.69 13.08
N LEU A 206 7.08 21.73 12.27
CA LEU A 206 7.80 21.18 11.12
C LEU A 206 7.70 22.07 9.88
N VAL A 207 6.70 22.95 9.84
CA VAL A 207 6.53 23.98 8.80
C VAL A 207 6.38 25.36 9.46
N PRO A 208 6.96 26.44 8.90
CA PRO A 208 6.93 27.77 9.50
C PRO A 208 5.67 28.58 9.17
N MET A 209 4.76 28.09 8.33
CA MET A 209 3.55 28.77 7.88
C MET A 209 2.28 28.21 8.53
N GLY A 210 1.16 28.87 8.31
CA GLY A 210 -0.16 28.38 8.78
C GLY A 210 -0.72 27.23 7.93
N VAL A 211 -1.78 26.59 8.43
CA VAL A 211 -2.38 25.40 7.82
C VAL A 211 -2.88 25.65 6.40
N ASP A 212 -3.58 26.76 6.17
CA ASP A 212 -4.12 27.10 4.86
C ASP A 212 -3.02 27.28 3.81
N GLU A 213 -1.91 27.91 4.21
CA GLU A 213 -0.73 28.07 3.35
C GLU A 213 -0.02 26.74 3.11
N THR A 214 0.13 25.92 4.15
CA THR A 214 0.70 24.56 4.04
C THR A 214 -0.08 23.71 3.03
N ILE A 215 -1.41 23.82 2.99
CA ILE A 215 -2.25 23.09 2.04
C ILE A 215 -2.18 23.72 0.65
N SER A 216 -2.41 25.05 0.54
CA SER A 216 -2.50 25.73 -0.77
C SER A 216 -1.19 25.73 -1.55
N MET A 217 -0.06 25.78 -0.85
CA MET A 217 1.28 25.71 -1.45
C MET A 217 1.83 24.28 -1.50
N MET A 218 1.05 23.30 -1.06
CA MET A 218 1.41 21.87 -1.02
C MET A 218 2.66 21.55 -0.18
N HIS A 219 3.00 22.34 0.83
CA HIS A 219 4.15 22.05 1.70
C HIS A 219 3.99 20.75 2.50
N TYR A 220 2.76 20.30 2.75
CA TYR A 220 2.51 18.98 3.32
C TYR A 220 3.10 17.85 2.48
N PHE A 221 3.24 18.03 1.17
CA PHE A 221 3.71 17.00 0.23
C PHE A 221 5.18 16.61 0.47
N GLU A 222 5.97 17.47 1.12
CA GLU A 222 7.32 17.15 1.55
C GLU A 222 7.35 16.08 2.65
N PHE A 223 6.24 15.93 3.39
CA PHE A 223 6.09 15.00 4.52
C PHE A 223 5.07 13.89 4.26
N PHE A 224 4.12 14.11 3.38
CA PHE A 224 3.06 13.16 3.01
C PHE A 224 2.82 13.25 1.50
N MET A 225 3.60 12.46 0.74
CA MET A 225 3.72 12.57 -0.71
C MET A 225 2.90 11.54 -1.48
N HIS A 226 2.06 10.73 -0.83
CA HIS A 226 1.27 9.69 -1.48
C HIS A 226 -0.23 9.83 -1.22
N GLY A 227 -1.05 9.02 -1.88
CA GLY A 227 -2.49 8.95 -1.63
C GLY A 227 -2.81 8.43 -0.23
N THR A 228 -4.02 8.69 0.25
CA THR A 228 -4.45 8.19 1.57
C THR A 228 -4.93 6.74 1.49
N GLY A 229 -5.08 6.18 0.30
CA GLY A 229 -5.50 4.79 0.14
C GLY A 229 -5.82 4.43 -1.31
N HIS A 230 -6.01 3.15 -1.53
CA HIS A 230 -6.35 2.53 -2.82
C HIS A 230 -7.35 1.39 -2.61
N TRP A 231 -7.95 0.91 -3.70
CA TRP A 231 -8.80 -0.29 -3.64
C TRP A 231 -7.96 -1.51 -3.28
N LEU A 232 -8.56 -2.43 -2.53
CA LEU A 232 -7.95 -3.67 -2.07
C LEU A 232 -8.86 -4.86 -2.45
N GLY A 233 -8.27 -5.96 -2.93
CA GLY A 233 -9.02 -7.14 -3.34
C GLY A 233 -8.14 -8.28 -3.81
N LEU A 234 -8.34 -8.75 -5.05
CA LEU A 234 -7.51 -9.77 -5.69
C LEU A 234 -6.07 -9.29 -5.93
N ASP A 235 -5.88 -7.99 -6.04
CA ASP A 235 -4.57 -7.37 -6.04
C ASP A 235 -4.49 -6.39 -4.87
N VAL A 236 -3.27 -6.14 -4.35
CA VAL A 236 -3.06 -5.12 -3.31
C VAL A 236 -3.48 -3.75 -3.80
N HIS A 237 -3.10 -3.35 -5.01
CA HIS A 237 -3.65 -2.22 -5.73
C HIS A 237 -4.74 -2.73 -6.67
N ASP A 238 -5.94 -2.93 -6.13
CA ASP A 238 -7.02 -3.58 -6.86
C ASP A 238 -7.61 -2.69 -7.96
N ALA A 239 -8.20 -3.35 -8.94
CA ALA A 239 -8.84 -2.70 -10.06
C ALA A 239 -10.11 -1.94 -9.62
N GLY A 240 -10.34 -0.81 -10.25
CA GLY A 240 -11.53 0.02 -10.02
C GLY A 240 -11.23 1.49 -10.25
N SER A 241 -12.16 2.23 -10.84
CA SER A 241 -12.01 3.67 -10.99
C SER A 241 -12.45 4.38 -9.72
N VAL A 242 -11.68 5.37 -9.27
CA VAL A 242 -12.06 6.30 -8.22
C VAL A 242 -12.98 7.42 -8.73
N GLU A 243 -13.23 7.44 -10.04
CA GLU A 243 -14.13 8.36 -10.70
C GLU A 243 -15.24 7.62 -11.45
N GLU A 244 -16.38 8.25 -11.56
CA GLU A 244 -17.52 7.83 -12.35
C GLU A 244 -18.09 9.05 -13.10
N ASN A 245 -18.21 8.94 -14.44
CA ASN A 245 -18.66 10.06 -15.29
C ASN A 245 -17.86 11.36 -15.09
N ASN A 246 -16.53 11.26 -14.98
CA ASN A 246 -15.59 12.36 -14.70
C ASN A 246 -15.86 13.11 -13.38
N LYS A 247 -16.43 12.44 -12.39
CA LYS A 247 -16.62 12.95 -11.04
C LYS A 247 -16.10 11.94 -10.02
N PRO A 248 -15.64 12.39 -8.84
CA PRO A 248 -15.27 11.48 -7.78
C PRO A 248 -16.41 10.53 -7.44
N ARG A 249 -16.10 9.22 -7.44
CA ARG A 249 -17.07 8.14 -7.18
C ARG A 249 -17.43 8.10 -5.69
N LYS A 250 -18.69 8.03 -5.37
CA LYS A 250 -19.15 7.77 -4.00
C LYS A 250 -18.84 6.33 -3.61
N LEU A 251 -18.45 6.15 -2.35
CA LEU A 251 -18.24 4.81 -1.80
C LEU A 251 -19.57 4.05 -1.72
N MET A 252 -19.52 2.75 -1.92
CA MET A 252 -20.68 1.86 -1.85
C MET A 252 -20.38 0.66 -0.95
N PRO A 253 -21.40 0.03 -0.33
CA PRO A 253 -21.19 -1.22 0.39
C PRO A 253 -20.54 -2.27 -0.52
N GLY A 254 -19.58 -3.03 0.03
CA GLY A 254 -18.79 -4.01 -0.72
C GLY A 254 -17.51 -3.43 -1.36
N MET A 255 -17.32 -2.12 -1.42
CA MET A 255 -16.02 -1.54 -1.75
C MET A 255 -15.08 -1.68 -0.55
N VAL A 256 -13.83 -2.05 -0.83
CA VAL A 256 -12.76 -2.19 0.17
C VAL A 256 -11.59 -1.30 -0.22
N THR A 257 -11.10 -0.52 0.73
CA THR A 257 -9.99 0.42 0.51
C THR A 257 -9.06 0.44 1.71
N THR A 258 -7.79 0.77 1.49
CA THR A 258 -6.84 1.12 2.56
C THR A 258 -7.10 2.54 3.09
N VAL A 259 -6.62 2.83 4.30
CA VAL A 259 -6.52 4.17 4.89
C VAL A 259 -5.15 4.27 5.56
N GLU A 260 -4.22 4.90 4.91
CA GLU A 260 -2.79 4.82 5.18
C GLU A 260 -2.07 6.19 5.17
N PRO A 261 -2.54 7.20 5.89
CA PRO A 261 -1.81 8.46 5.99
C PRO A 261 -0.47 8.24 6.70
N GLY A 262 0.55 9.02 6.34
CA GLY A 262 1.88 8.95 6.94
C GLY A 262 2.52 10.32 7.09
N ILE A 263 3.53 10.42 7.96
CA ILE A 263 4.45 11.55 8.06
C ILE A 263 5.88 11.01 7.94
N TYR A 264 6.59 11.43 6.92
CA TYR A 264 7.96 11.02 6.61
C TYR A 264 8.91 12.17 6.91
N ILE A 265 9.78 11.98 7.89
CA ILE A 265 10.77 12.97 8.32
C ILE A 265 12.14 12.39 8.07
N LEU A 266 12.73 12.76 6.93
CA LEU A 266 14.13 12.48 6.67
C LEU A 266 14.96 13.24 7.69
N SER A 267 15.91 12.58 8.32
CA SER A 267 16.85 13.21 9.24
C SER A 267 17.50 14.42 8.56
N LEU A 268 17.29 15.60 9.14
CA LEU A 268 17.82 16.88 8.62
C LEU A 268 19.34 17.02 8.82
N ILE A 269 20.10 15.93 8.78
CA ILE A 269 21.56 15.92 8.94
C ILE A 269 22.28 16.67 7.81
N HIS A 270 21.57 17.08 6.78
CA HIS A 270 22.15 17.79 5.62
C HIS A 270 21.68 19.23 5.45
N ILE A 271 21.14 19.84 6.49
CA ILE A 271 20.95 21.30 6.49
C ILE A 271 22.15 21.98 7.12
#